data_dce917fd8638656baf3f921251135268
#
_entry.id   dce917fd8638656baf3f921251135268
#
_cell.length_a   1.000
_cell.length_b   1.000
_cell.length_c   1.000
_cell.angle_alpha   90.00
_cell.angle_beta   90.00
_cell.angle_gamma   90.00
#
_symmetry.space_group_name_H-M   'P 1'
#
loop_
_entity.id
_entity.type
_entity.pdbx_description
1 polymer ?
#
loop_
_entity_poly.entity_id
_entity_poly.type
_entity_poly.pdbx_seq_one_letter_code
_entity_poly.pdbx_strand_id
1 'polypeptide(L)'
;MNIEKKTFVNEDEKNIFQEQKEALKSIFEKLDMSKIAFVGGIADYLNLRSYYDMPVNDIDIIYENEVDLLPIQEQYGIRKYCTRFYSMEAGEVLVSEYPFNNKKIHADYYKRNFSRIKLTQSPLLGKMVWHASFTEMKEFHNKQVPLITSQAMGANYEWKRLYKHSKKASLYNNVCYLEEKNLLQTLKNNL
;
A
#
# COMPACT_ATOMS: atom_id res chain seq x y z
N MET A 1 11.08 3.21 -26.21
CA MET A 1 11.84 3.36 -24.95
C MET A 1 11.75 2.02 -24.23
N ASN A 2 12.81 1.20 -24.32
CA ASN A 2 12.84 -0.09 -23.62
C ASN A 2 12.91 0.22 -22.11
N ILE A 3 11.83 -0.04 -21.41
CA ILE A 3 11.82 -0.04 -19.94
C ILE A 3 12.54 -1.33 -19.54
N GLU A 4 13.84 -1.26 -19.29
CA GLU A 4 14.58 -2.36 -18.70
C GLU A 4 13.89 -2.71 -17.38
N LYS A 5 13.56 -3.99 -17.22
CA LYS A 5 13.04 -4.50 -15.94
C LYS A 5 14.13 -4.30 -14.90
N LYS A 6 13.98 -3.27 -14.09
CA LYS A 6 14.87 -2.97 -12.98
C LYS A 6 14.93 -4.18 -12.03
N THR A 7 16.12 -4.51 -11.54
CA THR A 7 16.29 -5.58 -10.55
C THR A 7 15.90 -5.08 -9.16
N PHE A 8 14.79 -5.60 -8.62
CA PHE A 8 14.06 -5.05 -7.47
C PHE A 8 14.80 -5.06 -6.12
N VAL A 9 15.86 -5.86 -5.94
CA VAL A 9 16.52 -5.96 -4.61
C VAL A 9 17.19 -4.65 -4.19
N ASN A 10 17.82 -3.93 -5.12
CA ASN A 10 18.46 -2.65 -4.81
C ASN A 10 17.46 -1.48 -4.72
N GLU A 11 16.24 -1.65 -5.23
CA GLU A 11 15.21 -0.61 -5.22
C GLU A 11 14.43 -0.54 -3.92
N ASP A 12 14.14 -1.70 -3.30
CA ASP A 12 13.55 -1.75 -1.97
C ASP A 12 14.46 -1.03 -0.97
N GLU A 13 15.79 -1.21 -1.12
CA GLU A 13 16.79 -0.54 -0.29
C GLU A 13 16.85 0.98 -0.50
N LYS A 14 16.50 1.47 -1.67
CA LYS A 14 16.51 2.90 -1.99
C LYS A 14 15.21 3.61 -1.63
N ASN A 15 14.05 2.98 -1.92
CA ASN A 15 12.74 3.63 -1.87
C ASN A 15 12.00 3.45 -0.54
N ILE A 16 12.47 2.52 0.31
CA ILE A 16 11.92 2.32 1.65
C ILE A 16 12.87 2.99 2.65
N PHE A 17 12.36 3.96 3.41
CA PHE A 17 13.17 4.63 4.43
C PHE A 17 13.63 3.64 5.51
N GLN A 18 14.78 3.91 6.14
CA GLN A 18 15.38 3.00 7.12
C GLN A 18 14.44 2.70 8.29
N GLU A 19 13.70 3.68 8.75
CA GLU A 19 12.71 3.50 9.81
C GLU A 19 11.59 2.52 9.43
N GLN A 20 11.06 2.59 8.20
CA GLN A 20 10.05 1.64 7.72
C GLN A 20 10.64 0.24 7.52
N LYS A 21 11.90 0.13 7.09
CA LYS A 21 12.58 -1.17 6.98
C LYS A 21 12.66 -1.88 8.32
N GLU A 22 13.02 -1.18 9.39
CA GLU A 22 13.11 -1.77 10.73
C GLU A 22 11.72 -2.21 11.25
N ALA A 23 10.69 -1.40 11.04
CA ALA A 23 9.32 -1.78 11.38
C ALA A 23 8.85 -3.01 10.55
N LEU A 24 9.14 -3.04 9.24
CA LEU A 24 8.81 -4.17 8.37
C LEU A 24 9.56 -5.44 8.77
N LYS A 25 10.85 -5.37 9.14
CA LYS A 25 11.60 -6.52 9.66
C LYS A 25 10.91 -7.10 10.89
N SER A 26 10.53 -6.26 11.85
CA SER A 26 9.79 -6.68 13.04
C SER A 26 8.47 -7.35 12.69
N ILE A 27 7.72 -6.81 11.71
CA ILE A 27 6.48 -7.41 11.21
C ILE A 27 6.77 -8.77 10.59
N PHE A 28 7.78 -8.90 9.74
CA PHE A 28 8.17 -10.15 9.08
C PHE A 28 8.65 -11.24 10.04
N GLU A 29 9.22 -10.85 11.18
CA GLU A 29 9.68 -11.78 12.22
C GLU A 29 8.55 -12.28 13.09
N LYS A 30 7.51 -11.47 13.29
CA LYS A 30 6.45 -11.71 14.26
C LYS A 30 5.15 -12.24 13.68
N LEU A 31 4.81 -11.83 12.47
CA LEU A 31 3.54 -12.19 11.85
C LEU A 31 3.71 -13.27 10.77
N ASP A 32 2.71 -14.12 10.67
CA ASP A 32 2.55 -15.03 9.54
C ASP A 32 2.13 -14.25 8.30
N MET A 33 3.03 -14.12 7.33
CA MET A 33 2.79 -13.39 6.08
C MET A 33 1.66 -13.99 5.22
N SER A 34 1.20 -15.20 5.52
CA SER A 34 0.04 -15.80 4.86
C SER A 34 -1.30 -15.31 5.43
N LYS A 35 -1.29 -14.65 6.59
CA LYS A 35 -2.47 -14.19 7.33
C LYS A 35 -2.71 -12.68 7.25
N ILE A 36 -1.80 -11.97 6.61
CA ILE A 36 -1.86 -10.52 6.42
C ILE A 36 -1.61 -10.15 4.98
N ALA A 37 -2.06 -8.98 4.57
CA ALA A 37 -1.68 -8.42 3.29
C ALA A 37 -1.45 -6.90 3.40
N PHE A 38 -0.52 -6.38 2.61
CA PHE A 38 -0.25 -4.96 2.56
C PHE A 38 -1.23 -4.22 1.65
N VAL A 39 -1.61 -3.03 2.07
CA VAL A 39 -2.43 -2.09 1.30
C VAL A 39 -1.75 -0.72 1.27
N GLY A 40 -2.44 0.34 0.87
CA GLY A 40 -1.95 1.71 0.96
C GLY A 40 -0.62 1.95 0.27
N GLY A 41 0.31 2.59 0.97
CA GLY A 41 1.60 3.03 0.43
C GLY A 41 2.49 1.90 -0.06
N ILE A 42 2.56 0.78 0.67
CA ILE A 42 3.35 -0.40 0.28
C ILE A 42 2.76 -1.08 -0.95
N ALA A 43 1.43 -1.27 -1.01
CA ALA A 43 0.79 -1.87 -2.17
C ALA A 43 0.98 -1.00 -3.43
N ASP A 44 0.87 0.33 -3.30
CA ASP A 44 1.15 1.26 -4.40
C ASP A 44 2.59 1.14 -4.88
N TYR A 45 3.56 1.10 -3.95
CA TYR A 45 4.96 0.90 -4.27
C TYR A 45 5.18 -0.41 -5.03
N LEU A 46 4.69 -1.53 -4.52
CA LEU A 46 4.86 -2.85 -5.14
C LEU A 46 4.23 -2.94 -6.53
N ASN A 47 3.09 -2.30 -6.74
CA ASN A 47 2.40 -2.28 -8.04
C ASN A 47 3.05 -1.35 -9.06
N LEU A 48 3.67 -0.26 -8.63
CA LEU A 48 4.12 0.82 -9.51
C LEU A 48 5.64 0.95 -9.63
N ARG A 49 6.42 0.25 -8.81
CA ARG A 49 7.89 0.39 -8.73
C ARG A 49 8.63 0.08 -10.05
N SER A 50 8.02 -0.69 -10.96
CA SER A 50 8.58 -0.93 -12.30
C SER A 50 8.47 0.28 -13.24
N TYR A 51 7.65 1.26 -12.89
CA TYR A 51 7.33 2.42 -13.70
C TYR A 51 7.77 3.73 -13.05
N TYR A 52 7.70 3.81 -11.72
CA TYR A 52 7.92 5.04 -10.96
C TYR A 52 8.73 4.79 -9.69
N ASP A 53 9.60 5.74 -9.36
CA ASP A 53 10.23 5.80 -8.03
C ASP A 53 9.20 6.33 -7.03
N MET A 54 8.76 5.49 -6.09
CA MET A 54 7.75 5.83 -5.10
C MET A 54 8.29 5.58 -3.69
N PRO A 55 8.42 6.62 -2.86
CA PRO A 55 8.79 6.42 -1.46
C PRO A 55 7.66 5.76 -0.68
N VAL A 56 8.01 4.83 0.19
CA VAL A 56 7.10 4.22 1.16
C VAL A 56 7.15 5.02 2.45
N ASN A 57 6.04 5.66 2.81
CA ASN A 57 5.92 6.49 4.02
C ASN A 57 5.06 5.85 5.11
N ASP A 58 4.06 5.05 4.70
CA ASP A 58 3.04 4.50 5.59
C ASP A 58 3.04 2.97 5.48
N ILE A 59 2.83 2.27 6.59
CA ILE A 59 2.66 0.81 6.65
C ILE A 59 1.21 0.52 6.96
N ASP A 60 0.45 0.15 5.93
CA ASP A 60 -0.96 -0.21 6.02
C ASP A 60 -1.11 -1.71 5.77
N ILE A 61 -1.72 -2.44 6.70
CA ILE A 61 -1.89 -3.88 6.68
C ILE A 61 -3.37 -4.24 6.85
N ILE A 62 -3.83 -5.22 6.11
CA ILE A 62 -5.13 -5.85 6.35
C ILE A 62 -4.94 -7.24 6.95
N TYR A 63 -5.88 -7.65 7.79
CA TYR A 63 -5.95 -8.95 8.47
C TYR A 63 -7.40 -9.42 8.58
N GLU A 64 -7.62 -10.73 8.76
CA GLU A 64 -8.97 -11.29 8.98
C GLU A 64 -9.26 -11.53 10.45
N ASN A 65 -8.30 -12.09 11.19
CA ASN A 65 -8.48 -12.47 12.59
C ASN A 65 -7.50 -11.72 13.49
N GLU A 66 -8.01 -11.13 14.58
CA GLU A 66 -7.19 -10.38 15.54
C GLU A 66 -6.12 -11.25 16.21
N VAL A 67 -6.38 -12.55 16.34
CA VAL A 67 -5.41 -13.51 16.90
C VAL A 67 -4.10 -13.53 16.12
N ASP A 68 -4.15 -13.24 14.81
CA ASP A 68 -2.97 -13.20 13.94
C ASP A 68 -2.04 -12.02 14.28
N LEU A 69 -2.53 -11.00 15.01
CA LEU A 69 -1.77 -9.84 15.46
C LEU A 69 -1.22 -9.95 16.89
N LEU A 70 -1.55 -11.01 17.65
CA LEU A 70 -1.11 -11.17 19.04
C LEU A 70 0.40 -11.00 19.24
N PRO A 71 1.30 -11.54 18.39
CA PRO A 71 2.74 -11.37 18.56
C PRO A 71 3.21 -9.90 18.48
N ILE A 72 2.53 -9.07 17.69
CA ILE A 72 2.78 -7.64 17.65
C ILE A 72 2.20 -6.93 18.86
N GLN A 73 0.99 -7.31 19.28
CA GLN A 73 0.33 -6.76 20.45
C GLN A 73 1.14 -6.99 21.72
N GLU A 74 1.69 -8.18 21.92
CA GLU A 74 2.52 -8.53 23.08
C GLU A 74 3.81 -7.72 23.15
N GLN A 75 4.45 -7.44 22.01
CA GLN A 75 5.74 -6.76 21.98
C GLN A 75 5.66 -5.24 21.91
N TYR A 76 4.75 -4.70 21.09
CA TYR A 76 4.69 -3.25 20.78
C TYR A 76 3.41 -2.59 21.30
N GLY A 77 2.46 -3.39 21.77
CA GLY A 77 1.12 -2.92 22.08
C GLY A 77 0.33 -2.57 20.82
N ILE A 78 -0.97 -2.68 20.93
CA ILE A 78 -1.89 -2.23 19.87
C ILE A 78 -2.86 -1.24 20.48
N ARG A 79 -2.96 -0.06 19.88
CA ARG A 79 -3.97 0.95 20.22
C ARG A 79 -5.10 0.90 19.22
N LYS A 80 -6.30 1.07 19.70
CA LYS A 80 -7.53 1.07 18.94
C LYS A 80 -7.96 2.50 18.60
N TYR A 81 -8.13 2.80 17.33
CA TYR A 81 -8.67 4.07 16.87
C TYR A 81 -9.94 3.85 16.06
N CYS A 82 -10.94 4.69 16.30
CA CYS A 82 -12.12 4.74 15.44
C CYS A 82 -11.88 5.77 14.34
N THR A 83 -11.73 5.34 13.10
CA THR A 83 -11.66 6.25 11.97
C THR A 83 -13.07 6.65 11.54
N ARG A 84 -13.49 7.87 11.86
CA ARG A 84 -14.78 8.40 11.43
C ARG A 84 -14.81 8.88 9.97
N PHE A 85 -13.66 8.99 9.30
CA PHE A 85 -13.58 9.87 8.14
C PHE A 85 -13.07 9.25 6.83
N TYR A 86 -12.60 7.99 6.77
CA TYR A 86 -11.69 7.68 5.66
C TYR A 86 -11.85 6.35 4.95
N SER A 87 -12.72 5.52 5.37
CA SER A 87 -13.08 4.37 4.56
C SER A 87 -14.53 4.49 4.16
N MET A 88 -14.85 4.00 2.98
CA MET A 88 -16.23 3.78 2.57
C MET A 88 -16.96 2.85 3.57
N GLU A 89 -16.20 2.25 4.47
CA GLU A 89 -16.67 1.50 5.62
C GLU A 89 -16.03 2.13 6.87
N ALA A 90 -16.83 2.84 7.66
CA ALA A 90 -16.44 3.26 8.99
C ALA A 90 -15.94 2.02 9.74
N GLY A 91 -14.69 2.02 10.17
CA GLY A 91 -14.07 0.85 10.76
C GLY A 91 -13.09 1.21 11.85
N GLU A 92 -12.83 0.21 12.68
CA GLU A 92 -11.80 0.24 13.67
C GLU A 92 -10.45 0.03 13.01
N VAL A 93 -9.48 0.86 13.37
CA VAL A 93 -8.07 0.71 12.98
C VAL A 93 -7.28 0.38 14.22
N LEU A 94 -6.51 -0.69 14.17
CA LEU A 94 -5.54 -1.03 15.18
C LEU A 94 -4.20 -0.44 14.76
N VAL A 95 -3.48 0.20 15.69
CA VAL A 95 -2.20 0.86 15.40
C VAL A 95 -1.14 0.34 16.35
N SER A 96 -0.02 -0.12 15.81
CA SER A 96 1.19 -0.40 16.58
C SER A 96 2.25 0.67 16.33
N GLU A 97 3.12 0.89 17.33
CA GLU A 97 4.20 1.87 17.28
C GLU A 97 5.55 1.17 17.41
N TYR A 98 6.35 1.22 16.34
CA TYR A 98 7.70 0.65 16.32
C TYR A 98 8.73 1.72 16.68
N PRO A 99 9.56 1.49 17.71
CA PRO A 99 10.59 2.45 18.08
C PRO A 99 11.71 2.47 17.03
N PHE A 100 12.09 3.67 16.60
CA PHE A 100 13.25 3.89 15.75
C PHE A 100 13.97 5.17 16.20
N ASN A 101 15.13 5.03 16.83
CA ASN A 101 15.84 6.15 17.46
C ASN A 101 14.89 6.90 18.42
N ASN A 102 14.71 8.21 18.23
CA ASN A 102 13.81 9.04 19.03
C ASN A 102 12.41 9.20 18.39
N LYS A 103 12.07 8.38 17.40
CA LYS A 103 10.80 8.43 16.67
C LYS A 103 10.00 7.15 16.88
N LYS A 104 8.72 7.21 16.55
CA LYS A 104 7.82 6.08 16.49
C LYS A 104 7.29 5.94 15.07
N ILE A 105 7.44 4.75 14.51
CA ILE A 105 6.89 4.41 13.20
C ILE A 105 5.57 3.71 13.43
N HIS A 106 4.53 4.17 12.77
CA HIS A 106 3.19 3.62 12.91
C HIS A 106 2.95 2.58 11.81
N ALA A 107 2.30 1.50 12.20
CA ALA A 107 1.68 0.57 11.27
C ALA A 107 0.20 0.46 11.61
N ASP A 108 -0.63 0.65 10.59
CA ASP A 108 -2.08 0.64 10.69
C ASP A 108 -2.63 -0.71 10.21
N TYR A 109 -3.50 -1.33 11.02
CA TYR A 109 -4.07 -2.64 10.75
C TYR A 109 -5.59 -2.52 10.62
N TYR A 110 -6.11 -2.97 9.47
CA TYR A 110 -7.51 -2.90 9.11
C TYR A 110 -8.10 -4.30 9.01
N LYS A 111 -9.17 -4.57 9.75
CA LYS A 111 -9.89 -5.84 9.62
C LYS A 111 -10.63 -5.90 8.29
N ARG A 112 -10.32 -6.88 7.44
CA ARG A 112 -10.93 -7.05 6.12
C ARG A 112 -11.05 -8.53 5.78
N ASN A 113 -12.07 -8.87 5.03
CA ASN A 113 -12.22 -10.20 4.46
C ASN A 113 -11.42 -10.29 3.15
N PHE A 114 -10.42 -11.15 3.08
CA PHE A 114 -9.54 -11.31 1.93
C PHE A 114 -10.28 -11.78 0.67
N SER A 115 -11.39 -12.54 0.82
CA SER A 115 -12.19 -12.97 -0.33
C SER A 115 -12.84 -11.82 -1.11
N ARG A 116 -12.90 -10.61 -0.51
CA ARG A 116 -13.46 -9.40 -1.11
C ARG A 116 -12.43 -8.47 -1.72
N ILE A 117 -11.15 -8.83 -1.65
CA ILE A 117 -10.03 -7.99 -2.09
C ILE A 117 -9.18 -8.79 -3.07
N LYS A 118 -8.91 -8.22 -4.23
CA LYS A 118 -8.00 -8.85 -5.19
C LYS A 118 -6.56 -8.71 -4.69
N LEU A 119 -6.00 -9.80 -4.21
CA LEU A 119 -4.63 -9.87 -3.72
C LEU A 119 -3.69 -10.46 -4.76
N THR A 120 -2.42 -10.09 -4.68
CA THR A 120 -1.31 -10.67 -5.43
C THR A 120 -0.08 -10.77 -4.54
N GLN A 121 0.95 -11.48 -5.00
CA GLN A 121 2.20 -11.62 -4.27
C GLN A 121 3.35 -10.91 -4.98
N SER A 122 4.23 -10.30 -4.22
CA SER A 122 5.46 -9.68 -4.71
C SER A 122 6.59 -9.78 -3.67
N PRO A 123 7.86 -9.79 -4.10
CA PRO A 123 8.97 -9.69 -3.17
C PRO A 123 9.05 -8.28 -2.57
N LEU A 124 9.27 -8.21 -1.25
CA LEU A 124 9.52 -6.99 -0.49
C LEU A 124 10.62 -7.28 0.53
N LEU A 125 11.76 -6.58 0.46
CA LEU A 125 12.92 -6.80 1.33
C LEU A 125 13.31 -8.29 1.45
N GLY A 126 13.29 -9.02 0.34
CA GLY A 126 13.64 -10.45 0.28
C GLY A 126 12.57 -11.43 0.78
N LYS A 127 11.40 -10.97 1.19
CA LYS A 127 10.26 -11.81 1.58
C LYS A 127 9.15 -11.73 0.54
N MET A 128 8.47 -12.85 0.25
CA MET A 128 7.23 -12.84 -0.53
C MET A 128 6.09 -12.38 0.37
N VAL A 129 5.39 -11.35 -0.04
CA VAL A 129 4.28 -10.76 0.73
C VAL A 129 3.01 -10.68 -0.11
N TRP A 130 1.86 -10.87 0.52
CA TRP A 130 0.57 -10.55 -0.08
C TRP A 130 0.33 -9.05 -0.04
N HIS A 131 -0.22 -8.51 -1.11
CA HIS A 131 -0.66 -7.11 -1.15
C HIS A 131 -1.86 -6.93 -2.09
N ALA A 132 -2.59 -5.82 -1.92
CA ALA A 132 -3.66 -5.46 -2.82
C ALA A 132 -3.12 -5.32 -4.25
N SER A 133 -3.79 -5.97 -5.20
CA SER A 133 -3.34 -6.02 -6.60
C SER A 133 -3.40 -4.64 -7.27
N PHE A 134 -2.75 -4.53 -8.42
CA PHE A 134 -2.79 -3.33 -9.26
C PHE A 134 -4.23 -2.87 -9.53
N THR A 135 -5.10 -3.80 -9.94
CA THR A 135 -6.51 -3.48 -10.22
C THR A 135 -7.24 -2.98 -8.98
N GLU A 136 -7.03 -3.62 -7.83
CA GLU A 136 -7.66 -3.24 -6.55
C GLU A 136 -7.25 -1.82 -6.15
N MET A 137 -5.95 -1.52 -6.19
CA MET A 137 -5.43 -0.19 -5.81
C MET A 137 -5.84 0.90 -6.81
N LYS A 138 -5.88 0.60 -8.11
CA LYS A 138 -6.40 1.50 -9.13
C LYS A 138 -7.86 1.86 -8.86
N GLU A 139 -8.71 0.86 -8.63
CA GLU A 139 -10.13 1.06 -8.31
C GLU A 139 -10.30 1.85 -7.01
N PHE A 140 -9.52 1.53 -5.98
CA PHE A 140 -9.54 2.23 -4.70
C PHE A 140 -9.24 3.73 -4.89
N HIS A 141 -8.14 4.10 -5.56
CA HIS A 141 -7.81 5.51 -5.74
C HIS A 141 -8.82 6.25 -6.61
N ASN A 142 -9.33 5.62 -7.67
CA ASN A 142 -10.37 6.21 -8.52
C ASN A 142 -11.69 6.46 -7.76
N LYS A 143 -12.06 5.58 -6.83
CA LYS A 143 -13.25 5.75 -5.96
C LYS A 143 -13.04 6.82 -4.88
N GLN A 144 -11.81 6.96 -4.37
CA GLN A 144 -11.53 7.96 -3.32
C GLN A 144 -11.64 9.40 -3.83
N VAL A 145 -11.26 9.68 -5.08
CA VAL A 145 -11.29 11.04 -5.64
C VAL A 145 -12.68 11.68 -5.56
N PRO A 146 -13.75 11.11 -6.12
CA PRO A 146 -15.09 11.70 -6.03
C PRO A 146 -15.64 11.71 -4.59
N LEU A 147 -15.30 10.70 -3.78
CA LEU A 147 -15.73 10.63 -2.39
C LEU A 147 -15.16 11.78 -1.57
N ILE A 148 -13.86 12.01 -1.64
CA ILE A 148 -13.21 13.11 -0.92
C ILE A 148 -13.70 14.46 -1.45
N THR A 149 -13.87 14.60 -2.77
CA THR A 149 -14.39 15.83 -3.38
C THR A 149 -15.78 16.17 -2.85
N SER A 150 -16.66 15.18 -2.67
CA SER A 150 -18.01 15.41 -2.15
C SER A 150 -18.04 15.78 -0.66
N GLN A 151 -17.00 15.40 0.09
CA GLN A 151 -16.88 15.67 1.53
C GLN A 151 -16.06 16.92 1.87
N ALA A 152 -15.23 17.37 0.94
CA ALA A 152 -14.19 18.39 1.16
C ALA A 152 -14.67 19.83 0.96
N MET A 153 -15.73 20.22 1.63
CA MET A 153 -16.12 21.63 1.66
C MET A 153 -15.31 22.41 2.70
N GLY A 154 -14.02 22.65 2.42
CA GLY A 154 -13.27 23.73 3.08
C GLY A 154 -12.16 23.39 4.07
N ALA A 155 -11.78 22.14 4.33
CA ALA A 155 -10.68 21.80 5.22
C ALA A 155 -9.35 21.55 4.49
N ASN A 156 -8.26 22.20 4.89
CA ASN A 156 -6.92 22.05 4.28
C ASN A 156 -6.42 20.59 4.23
N TYR A 157 -6.84 19.76 5.19
CA TYR A 157 -6.48 18.34 5.26
C TYR A 157 -7.08 17.53 4.11
N GLU A 158 -8.30 17.82 3.72
CA GLU A 158 -8.99 17.10 2.65
C GLU A 158 -8.38 17.38 1.28
N TRP A 159 -7.88 18.59 1.03
CA TRP A 159 -7.18 18.93 -0.20
C TRP A 159 -5.88 18.16 -0.38
N LYS A 160 -5.09 17.98 0.69
CA LYS A 160 -3.86 17.17 0.64
C LYS A 160 -4.18 15.71 0.29
N ARG A 161 -5.24 15.19 0.88
CA ARG A 161 -5.69 13.83 0.65
C ARG A 161 -6.25 13.65 -0.76
N LEU A 162 -7.08 14.58 -1.22
CA LEU A 162 -7.57 14.60 -2.59
C LEU A 162 -6.41 14.60 -3.59
N TYR A 163 -5.42 15.45 -3.37
CA TYR A 163 -4.21 15.51 -4.21
C TYR A 163 -3.45 14.17 -4.20
N LYS A 164 -3.24 13.56 -3.01
CA LYS A 164 -2.60 12.24 -2.87
C LYS A 164 -3.30 11.18 -3.72
N HIS A 165 -4.61 11.06 -3.60
CA HIS A 165 -5.39 10.05 -4.34
C HIS A 165 -5.50 10.36 -5.83
N SER A 166 -5.68 11.62 -6.23
CA SER A 166 -5.71 12.04 -7.64
C SER A 166 -4.38 11.74 -8.34
N LYS A 167 -3.26 12.04 -7.69
CA LYS A 167 -1.93 11.72 -8.20
C LYS A 167 -1.76 10.22 -8.41
N LYS A 168 -2.12 9.39 -7.41
CA LYS A 168 -2.01 7.93 -7.50
C LYS A 168 -2.95 7.38 -8.57
N ALA A 169 -4.20 7.80 -8.64
CA ALA A 169 -5.14 7.42 -9.70
C ALA A 169 -4.56 7.72 -11.10
N SER A 170 -3.96 8.89 -11.28
CA SER A 170 -3.29 9.27 -12.53
C SER A 170 -2.13 8.34 -12.87
N LEU A 171 -1.29 7.97 -11.90
CA LEU A 171 -0.18 7.03 -12.13
C LEU A 171 -0.67 5.66 -12.59
N TYR A 172 -1.68 5.09 -11.93
CA TYR A 172 -2.30 3.83 -12.33
C TYR A 172 -2.92 3.87 -13.73
N ASN A 173 -3.62 4.95 -14.06
CA ASN A 173 -4.21 5.13 -15.40
C ASN A 173 -3.14 5.29 -16.47
N ASN A 174 -2.04 6.00 -16.18
CA ASN A 174 -0.92 6.12 -17.10
C ASN A 174 -0.23 4.78 -17.38
N VAL A 175 -0.07 3.91 -16.37
CA VAL A 175 0.48 2.55 -16.58
C VAL A 175 -0.42 1.76 -17.53
N CYS A 176 -1.73 1.75 -17.31
CA CYS A 176 -2.67 1.09 -18.23
C CYS A 176 -2.52 1.61 -19.66
N TYR A 177 -2.45 2.92 -19.85
CA TYR A 177 -2.26 3.51 -21.18
C TYR A 177 -0.94 3.09 -21.83
N LEU A 178 0.16 3.05 -21.07
CA LEU A 178 1.47 2.61 -21.57
C LEU A 178 1.46 1.13 -21.94
N GLU A 179 0.82 0.29 -21.15
CA GLU A 179 0.70 -1.15 -21.43
C GLU A 179 -0.15 -1.41 -22.68
N GLU A 180 -1.28 -0.71 -22.84
CA GLU A 180 -2.12 -0.78 -24.04
C GLU A 180 -1.34 -0.33 -25.28
N LYS A 181 -0.56 0.77 -25.19
CA LYS A 181 0.29 1.23 -26.29
C LYS A 181 1.37 0.22 -26.67
N ASN A 182 2.04 -0.38 -25.70
CA ASN A 182 3.08 -1.39 -25.93
C ASN A 182 2.48 -2.64 -26.58
N LEU A 183 1.31 -3.07 -26.15
CA LEU A 183 0.58 -4.19 -26.76
C LEU A 183 0.23 -3.91 -28.22
N LEU A 184 -0.32 -2.72 -28.53
CA LEU A 184 -0.65 -2.30 -29.87
C LEU A 184 0.58 -2.21 -30.79
N GLN A 185 1.72 -1.77 -30.27
CA GLN A 185 2.96 -1.68 -31.03
C GLN A 185 3.55 -3.07 -31.32
N THR A 186 3.47 -3.99 -30.34
CA THR A 186 3.88 -5.39 -30.52
C THR A 186 3.00 -6.10 -31.56
N LEU A 187 1.69 -5.87 -31.53
CA LEU A 187 0.76 -6.43 -32.51
C LEU A 187 1.05 -5.88 -33.93
N LYS A 188 1.36 -4.59 -34.08
CA LYS A 188 1.73 -3.98 -35.37
C LYS A 188 3.05 -4.51 -35.94
N ASN A 189 4.00 -4.87 -35.08
CA ASN A 189 5.31 -5.38 -35.51
C ASN A 189 5.26 -6.88 -35.87
N ASN A 190 4.19 -7.58 -35.51
CA ASN A 190 3.97 -9.02 -35.79
C ASN A 190 2.99 -9.25 -36.97
N LEU A 191 2.45 -8.22 -37.57
CA LEU A 191 1.65 -8.22 -38.80
C LEU A 191 2.47 -7.75 -40.02
#